data_840efca0977b311acd767f21b56779cf
#
_entry.id   840efca0977b311acd767f21b56779cf
#
_cell.length_a   1.000
_cell.length_b   1.000
_cell.length_c   1.000
_cell.angle_alpha   90.00
_cell.angle_beta   90.00
_cell.angle_gamma   90.00
#
_symmetry.space_group_name_H-M   'P 1'
#
loop_
_entity.id
_entity.type
_entity.pdbx_description
1 polymer ?
#
loop_
_entity_poly.entity_id
_entity_poly.type
_entity_poly.pdbx_seq_one_letter_code
_entity_poly.pdbx_strand_id
1 'polypeptide(L)'
;SDHFDLASACFTIYYAQDIPFTLSEMHRVLKPGGRLFSTGPMPTNKQVFYDIIREATGKPIPPMPGSSRYASEIYGTMQKLFSATEQHIFENPLTFESAEPFMIYTRASMSEDRRLWNSLFQTHDEFEVVMNQIEAVAKKRIEIDGTIVMTKVVGGFIATK
;
A
#
# COMPACT_ATOMS: atom_id res chain seq x y z
N SER A 1 -3.25 31.31 3.91
CA SER A 1 -2.67 30.68 5.11
C SER A 1 -3.64 30.69 6.28
N ASP A 2 -3.50 29.74 7.21
CA ASP A 2 -4.18 29.75 8.52
C ASP A 2 -5.72 29.77 8.46
N HIS A 3 -6.31 28.90 7.61
CA HIS A 3 -7.76 28.85 7.43
C HIS A 3 -8.41 27.62 8.06
N PHE A 4 -7.71 26.48 8.13
CA PHE A 4 -8.30 25.20 8.47
C PHE A 4 -7.79 24.69 9.82
N ASP A 5 -8.68 24.09 10.60
CA ASP A 5 -8.33 23.41 11.85
C ASP A 5 -7.85 21.98 11.58
N LEU A 6 -8.28 21.39 10.46
CA LEU A 6 -7.93 20.04 10.03
C LEU A 6 -7.73 19.99 8.50
N ALA A 7 -6.68 19.33 8.06
CA ALA A 7 -6.49 18.84 6.70
C ALA A 7 -6.40 17.32 6.73
N SER A 8 -6.95 16.64 5.73
CA SER A 8 -6.83 15.17 5.62
C SER A 8 -6.42 14.72 4.23
N ALA A 9 -5.62 13.67 4.18
CA ALA A 9 -5.14 13.05 2.95
C ALA A 9 -5.10 11.53 3.11
N CYS A 10 -6.22 10.87 2.82
CA CYS A 10 -6.37 9.42 2.99
C CYS A 10 -6.09 8.70 1.67
N PHE A 11 -5.08 7.83 1.65
CA PHE A 11 -4.66 7.04 0.49
C PHE A 11 -4.41 7.86 -0.79
N THR A 12 -3.87 9.07 -0.65
CA THR A 12 -3.74 10.01 -1.78
C THR A 12 -2.36 10.66 -1.92
N ILE A 13 -1.73 11.07 -0.82
CA ILE A 13 -0.56 11.96 -0.84
C ILE A 13 0.65 11.36 -1.56
N TYR A 14 0.81 10.04 -1.56
CA TYR A 14 1.90 9.35 -2.25
C TYR A 14 1.77 9.37 -3.79
N TYR A 15 0.66 9.84 -4.33
CA TYR A 15 0.50 10.12 -5.75
C TYR A 15 0.96 11.52 -6.14
N ALA A 16 1.24 12.39 -5.16
CA ALA A 16 1.75 13.73 -5.45
C ALA A 16 3.12 13.66 -6.15
N GLN A 17 3.32 14.50 -7.15
CA GLN A 17 4.61 14.60 -7.86
C GLN A 17 5.71 15.13 -6.94
N ASP A 18 5.37 16.14 -6.14
CA ASP A 18 6.25 16.76 -5.13
C ASP A 18 5.58 16.66 -3.77
N ILE A 19 5.96 15.65 -2.99
CA ILE A 19 5.43 15.40 -1.65
C ILE A 19 5.84 16.50 -0.66
N PRO A 20 7.11 16.94 -0.59
CA PRO A 20 7.52 18.04 0.27
C PRO A 20 6.72 19.32 0.01
N PHE A 21 6.54 19.71 -1.25
CA PHE A 21 5.74 20.89 -1.60
C PHE A 21 4.27 20.70 -1.19
N THR A 22 3.66 19.55 -1.47
CA THR A 22 2.27 19.25 -1.11
C THR A 22 2.06 19.33 0.41
N LEU A 23 2.96 18.76 1.20
CA LEU A 23 2.91 18.82 2.65
C LEU A 23 3.14 20.24 3.19
N SER A 24 4.01 21.03 2.55
CA SER A 24 4.22 22.44 2.93
C SER A 24 2.98 23.28 2.69
N GLU A 25 2.24 23.04 1.61
CA GLU A 25 0.98 23.71 1.33
C GLU A 25 -0.13 23.31 2.32
N MET A 26 -0.21 22.02 2.68
CA MET A 26 -1.12 21.56 3.72
C MET A 26 -0.79 22.23 5.08
N HIS A 27 0.50 22.30 5.42
CA HIS A 27 0.94 23.03 6.62
C HIS A 27 0.59 24.53 6.54
N ARG A 28 0.80 25.19 5.38
CA ARG A 28 0.53 26.61 5.21
C ARG A 28 -0.93 26.99 5.44
N VAL A 29 -1.85 26.12 5.00
CA VAL A 29 -3.30 26.41 5.12
C VAL A 29 -3.89 26.07 6.49
N LEU A 30 -3.20 25.27 7.31
CA LEU A 30 -3.59 24.99 8.68
C LEU A 30 -3.36 26.19 9.60
N LYS A 31 -4.26 26.40 10.54
CA LYS A 31 -4.08 27.36 11.64
C LYS A 31 -2.95 26.90 12.57
N PRO A 32 -2.34 27.79 13.36
CA PRO A 32 -1.52 27.39 14.51
C PRO A 32 -2.27 26.39 15.40
N GLY A 33 -1.67 25.23 15.71
CA GLY A 33 -2.32 24.14 16.44
C GLY A 33 -3.28 23.29 15.59
N GLY A 34 -3.49 23.62 14.33
CA GLY A 34 -4.26 22.80 13.37
C GLY A 34 -3.56 21.49 13.06
N ARG A 35 -4.32 20.49 12.65
CA ARG A 35 -3.81 19.11 12.45
C ARG A 35 -3.90 18.65 11.00
N LEU A 36 -2.89 17.90 10.57
CA LEU A 36 -2.91 17.09 9.36
C LEU A 36 -3.11 15.63 9.77
N PHE A 37 -4.09 14.97 9.13
CA PHE A 37 -4.28 13.52 9.21
C PHE A 37 -4.02 12.89 7.85
N SER A 38 -3.15 11.89 7.80
CA SER A 38 -2.84 11.17 6.57
C SER A 38 -2.85 9.67 6.80
N THR A 39 -3.40 8.90 5.84
CA THR A 39 -3.34 7.44 5.87
C THR A 39 -2.79 6.89 4.55
N GLY A 40 -2.15 5.72 4.62
CA GLY A 40 -1.65 5.04 3.44
C GLY A 40 -1.05 3.66 3.74
N PRO A 41 -0.69 2.90 2.70
CA PRO A 41 -0.14 1.56 2.86
C PRO A 41 1.29 1.63 3.40
N MET A 42 1.59 0.81 4.40
CA MET A 42 2.94 0.65 4.93
C MET A 42 3.80 -0.28 4.04
N PRO A 43 5.13 -0.26 4.16
CA PRO A 43 6.02 -1.10 3.35
C PRO A 43 5.72 -2.59 3.40
N THR A 44 5.22 -3.10 4.54
CA THR A 44 4.86 -4.51 4.73
C THR A 44 3.42 -4.85 4.29
N ASN A 45 2.67 -3.86 3.77
CA ASN A 45 1.30 -4.07 3.31
C ASN A 45 1.24 -5.13 2.21
N LYS A 46 0.40 -6.14 2.39
CA LYS A 46 0.20 -7.26 1.46
C LYS A 46 1.48 -8.07 1.16
N GLN A 47 2.43 -8.15 2.07
CA GLN A 47 3.72 -8.81 1.81
C GLN A 47 3.57 -10.25 1.31
N VAL A 48 2.71 -11.05 1.97
CA VAL A 48 2.44 -12.45 1.58
C VAL A 48 1.90 -12.56 0.16
N PHE A 49 1.07 -11.61 -0.28
CA PHE A 49 0.56 -11.55 -1.65
C PHE A 49 1.70 -11.39 -2.67
N TYR A 50 2.61 -10.47 -2.42
CA TYR A 50 3.76 -10.26 -3.29
C TYR A 50 4.76 -11.42 -3.25
N ASP A 51 4.91 -12.09 -2.11
CA ASP A 51 5.75 -13.28 -1.98
C ASP A 51 5.22 -14.45 -2.81
N ILE A 52 3.89 -14.67 -2.81
CA ILE A 52 3.24 -15.69 -3.66
C ILE A 52 3.45 -15.38 -5.14
N ILE A 53 3.27 -14.13 -5.57
CA ILE A 53 3.48 -13.73 -6.95
C ILE A 53 4.95 -13.93 -7.37
N ARG A 54 5.89 -13.54 -6.52
CA ARG A 54 7.32 -13.73 -6.76
C ARG A 54 7.69 -15.22 -6.86
N GLU A 55 7.16 -16.06 -5.98
CA GLU A 55 7.36 -17.50 -6.02
C GLU A 55 6.79 -18.13 -7.31
N ALA A 56 5.59 -17.71 -7.69
CA ALA A 56 4.90 -18.23 -8.88
C ALA A 56 5.58 -17.85 -10.20
N THR A 57 6.07 -16.62 -10.28
CA THR A 57 6.58 -16.07 -11.56
C THR A 57 8.10 -16.07 -11.67
N GLY A 58 8.82 -16.20 -10.55
CA GLY A 58 10.28 -16.00 -10.48
C GLY A 58 10.72 -14.56 -10.73
N LYS A 59 9.78 -13.61 -10.92
CA LYS A 59 10.09 -12.21 -11.25
C LYS A 59 10.12 -11.35 -9.98
N PRO A 60 10.98 -10.31 -9.93
CA PRO A 60 11.01 -9.37 -8.82
C PRO A 60 9.73 -8.53 -8.78
N ILE A 61 9.27 -8.22 -7.58
CA ILE A 61 8.15 -7.29 -7.38
C ILE A 61 8.69 -5.85 -7.49
N PRO A 62 8.14 -5.01 -8.38
CA PRO A 62 8.57 -3.63 -8.48
C PRO A 62 8.18 -2.84 -7.22
N PRO A 63 8.91 -1.77 -6.86
CA PRO A 63 8.52 -0.89 -5.76
C PRO A 63 7.12 -0.31 -5.99
N MET A 64 6.23 -0.53 -5.03
CA MET A 64 4.86 -0.03 -5.09
C MET A 64 4.83 1.43 -4.61
N PRO A 65 4.33 2.40 -5.41
CA PRO A 65 4.43 3.83 -5.09
C PRO A 65 3.87 4.18 -3.72
N GLY A 66 2.74 3.59 -3.33
CA GLY A 66 2.12 3.82 -2.03
C GLY A 66 3.03 3.38 -0.88
N SER A 67 3.29 2.08 -0.79
CA SER A 67 4.02 1.49 0.35
C SER A 67 5.49 1.90 0.39
N SER A 68 6.15 2.13 -0.75
CA SER A 68 7.57 2.51 -0.77
C SER A 68 7.83 3.96 -0.36
N ARG A 69 6.87 4.87 -0.56
CA ARG A 69 7.04 6.31 -0.28
C ARG A 69 6.40 6.75 1.03
N TYR A 70 5.36 6.05 1.49
CA TYR A 70 4.50 6.53 2.56
C TYR A 70 5.24 6.67 3.90
N ALA A 71 5.91 5.63 4.36
CA ALA A 71 6.62 5.67 5.63
C ALA A 71 7.91 6.50 5.58
N SER A 72 8.68 6.41 4.48
CA SER A 72 10.00 7.05 4.40
C SER A 72 9.92 8.53 4.01
N GLU A 73 9.20 8.85 2.94
CA GLU A 73 9.18 10.20 2.37
C GLU A 73 8.14 11.09 3.05
N ILE A 74 6.90 10.58 3.22
CA ILE A 74 5.81 11.38 3.77
C ILE A 74 6.03 11.62 5.24
N TYR A 75 6.22 10.57 6.05
CA TYR A 75 6.41 10.72 7.49
C TYR A 75 7.67 11.52 7.83
N GLY A 76 8.78 11.23 7.14
CA GLY A 76 10.03 11.99 7.32
C GLY A 76 9.91 13.47 6.95
N THR A 77 9.06 13.82 5.96
CA THR A 77 8.78 15.23 5.62
C THR A 77 7.86 15.87 6.67
N MET A 78 6.84 15.16 7.14
CA MET A 78 5.97 15.65 8.22
C MET A 78 6.76 15.97 9.49
N GLN A 79 7.70 15.12 9.89
CA GLN A 79 8.56 15.36 11.06
C GLN A 79 9.43 16.61 10.94
N LYS A 80 9.75 17.06 9.74
CA LYS A 80 10.54 18.28 9.50
C LYS A 80 9.68 19.54 9.47
N LEU A 81 8.43 19.44 9.07
CA LEU A 81 7.56 20.60 8.85
C LEU A 81 6.67 20.92 10.05
N PHE A 82 6.27 19.91 10.80
CA PHE A 82 5.29 20.05 11.87
C PHE A 82 5.95 20.02 13.26
N SER A 83 5.32 20.68 14.22
CA SER A 83 5.83 20.77 15.60
C SER A 83 5.77 19.45 16.36
N ALA A 84 4.78 18.60 16.03
CA ALA A 84 4.61 17.26 16.57
C ALA A 84 4.06 16.31 15.50
N THR A 85 4.51 15.05 15.53
CA THR A 85 4.02 13.99 14.65
C THR A 85 3.82 12.70 15.42
N GLU A 86 2.74 12.00 15.12
CA GLU A 86 2.38 10.69 15.68
C GLU A 86 2.18 9.70 14.56
N GLN A 87 2.60 8.45 14.78
CA GLN A 87 2.37 7.34 13.85
C GLN A 87 1.55 6.26 14.53
N HIS A 88 0.51 5.82 13.85
CA HIS A 88 -0.35 4.71 14.25
C HIS A 88 -0.34 3.65 13.15
N ILE A 89 -0.13 2.38 13.54
CA ILE A 89 -0.15 1.24 12.60
C ILE A 89 -1.40 0.43 12.86
N PHE A 90 -2.13 0.14 11.80
CA PHE A 90 -3.28 -0.73 11.81
C PHE A 90 -3.05 -1.94 10.91
N GLU A 91 -3.21 -3.13 11.46
CA GLU A 91 -3.08 -4.40 10.76
C GLU A 91 -4.46 -5.04 10.59
N ASN A 92 -4.78 -5.41 9.37
CA ASN A 92 -6.02 -6.10 9.01
C ASN A 92 -5.70 -7.40 8.27
N PRO A 93 -5.65 -8.55 8.96
CA PRO A 93 -5.40 -9.83 8.33
C PRO A 93 -6.61 -10.30 7.54
N LEU A 94 -6.38 -10.71 6.30
CA LEU A 94 -7.32 -11.40 5.43
C LEU A 94 -6.92 -12.86 5.37
N THR A 95 -7.82 -13.77 5.76
CA THR A 95 -7.59 -15.21 5.76
C THR A 95 -8.30 -15.85 4.57
N PHE A 96 -7.58 -16.66 3.82
CA PHE A 96 -8.09 -17.45 2.69
C PHE A 96 -7.93 -18.94 2.99
N GLU A 97 -9.03 -19.62 3.19
CA GLU A 97 -9.07 -21.07 3.48
C GLU A 97 -9.03 -21.93 2.20
N SER A 98 -9.20 -21.31 1.05
CA SER A 98 -9.09 -21.95 -0.26
C SER A 98 -8.49 -20.99 -1.29
N ALA A 99 -8.01 -21.54 -2.41
CA ALA A 99 -7.38 -20.74 -3.46
C ALA A 99 -8.37 -19.84 -4.20
N GLU A 100 -9.64 -20.21 -4.32
CA GLU A 100 -10.64 -19.47 -5.08
C GLU A 100 -10.82 -18.01 -4.61
N PRO A 101 -11.13 -17.71 -3.33
CA PRO A 101 -11.27 -16.33 -2.87
C PRO A 101 -9.94 -15.55 -2.96
N PHE A 102 -8.79 -16.22 -2.79
CA PHE A 102 -7.48 -15.59 -3.01
C PHE A 102 -7.31 -15.19 -4.48
N MET A 103 -7.72 -16.02 -5.44
CA MET A 103 -7.65 -15.72 -6.87
C MET A 103 -8.65 -14.62 -7.29
N ILE A 104 -9.83 -14.56 -6.67
CA ILE A 104 -10.78 -13.46 -6.85
C ILE A 104 -10.13 -12.14 -6.41
N TYR A 105 -9.52 -12.13 -5.22
CA TYR A 105 -8.77 -10.96 -4.72
C TYR A 105 -7.62 -10.59 -5.67
N THR A 106 -6.86 -11.58 -6.15
CA THR A 106 -5.74 -11.39 -7.07
C THR A 106 -6.19 -10.70 -8.36
N ARG A 107 -7.26 -11.17 -8.98
CA ARG A 107 -7.83 -10.57 -10.20
C ARG A 107 -8.37 -9.16 -9.94
N ALA A 108 -9.02 -8.92 -8.81
CA ALA A 108 -9.53 -7.60 -8.43
C ALA A 108 -8.40 -6.57 -8.19
N SER A 109 -7.21 -7.01 -7.78
CA SER A 109 -6.06 -6.12 -7.52
C SER A 109 -5.44 -5.50 -8.78
N MET A 110 -5.83 -5.94 -9.98
CA MET A 110 -5.23 -5.46 -11.23
C MET A 110 -5.41 -3.97 -11.47
N SER A 111 -6.52 -3.39 -11.02
CA SER A 111 -6.78 -1.96 -11.13
C SER A 111 -5.94 -1.13 -10.15
N GLU A 112 -5.61 -1.69 -8.98
CA GLU A 112 -4.81 -1.03 -7.94
C GLU A 112 -3.30 -1.11 -8.23
N ASP A 113 -2.84 -2.31 -8.61
CA ASP A 113 -1.42 -2.64 -8.71
C ASP A 113 -0.95 -2.70 -10.18
N ARG A 114 -1.41 -1.78 -11.04
CA ARG A 114 -1.11 -1.78 -12.50
C ARG A 114 0.38 -1.93 -12.83
N ARG A 115 1.25 -1.28 -12.04
CA ARG A 115 2.69 -1.36 -12.27
C ARG A 115 3.23 -2.77 -12.09
N LEU A 116 2.73 -3.49 -11.09
CA LEU A 116 3.06 -4.89 -10.87
C LEU A 116 2.60 -5.73 -12.06
N TRP A 117 1.32 -5.65 -12.39
CA TRP A 117 0.73 -6.51 -13.42
C TRP A 117 1.33 -6.27 -14.80
N ASN A 118 1.59 -5.01 -15.18
CA ASN A 118 2.28 -4.68 -16.43
C ASN A 118 3.73 -5.18 -16.48
N SER A 119 4.36 -5.51 -15.35
CA SER A 119 5.69 -6.13 -15.33
C SER A 119 5.67 -7.64 -15.51
N LEU A 120 4.50 -8.27 -15.37
CA LEU A 120 4.36 -9.71 -15.37
C LEU A 120 3.86 -10.27 -16.71
N PHE A 121 2.95 -9.56 -17.37
CA PHE A 121 2.36 -10.00 -18.65
C PHE A 121 1.97 -8.79 -19.54
N GLN A 122 1.94 -9.01 -20.84
CA GLN A 122 1.54 -8.03 -21.86
C GLN A 122 0.39 -8.52 -22.73
N THR A 123 0.19 -9.84 -22.81
CA THR A 123 -0.85 -10.48 -23.62
C THR A 123 -1.84 -11.25 -22.74
N HIS A 124 -2.99 -11.60 -23.34
CA HIS A 124 -3.99 -12.42 -22.65
C HIS A 124 -3.48 -13.83 -22.33
N ASP A 125 -2.71 -14.43 -23.23
CA ASP A 125 -2.16 -15.77 -23.02
C ASP A 125 -1.14 -15.76 -21.87
N GLU A 126 -0.26 -14.75 -21.81
CA GLU A 126 0.66 -14.58 -20.67
C GLU A 126 -0.08 -14.35 -19.36
N PHE A 127 -1.18 -13.60 -19.38
CA PHE A 127 -2.04 -13.40 -18.22
C PHE A 127 -2.57 -14.72 -17.66
N GLU A 128 -3.14 -15.60 -18.52
CA GLU A 128 -3.66 -16.88 -18.05
C GLU A 128 -2.55 -17.78 -17.50
N VAL A 129 -1.36 -17.78 -18.12
CA VAL A 129 -0.20 -18.50 -17.60
C VAL A 129 0.18 -18.02 -16.20
N VAL A 130 0.30 -16.71 -16.01
CA VAL A 130 0.65 -16.10 -14.71
C VAL A 130 -0.42 -16.41 -13.66
N MET A 131 -1.71 -16.31 -14.01
CA MET A 131 -2.79 -16.62 -13.07
C MET A 131 -2.77 -18.08 -12.64
N ASN A 132 -2.55 -19.01 -13.57
CA ASN A 132 -2.44 -20.44 -13.26
C ASN A 132 -1.23 -20.76 -12.37
N GLN A 133 -0.09 -20.09 -12.59
CA GLN A 133 1.08 -20.23 -11.72
C GLN A 133 0.80 -19.73 -10.29
N ILE A 134 0.16 -18.57 -10.15
CA ILE A 134 -0.22 -18.00 -8.82
C ILE A 134 -1.20 -18.94 -8.11
N GLU A 135 -2.20 -19.46 -8.82
CA GLU A 135 -3.17 -20.41 -8.26
C GLU A 135 -2.50 -21.69 -7.76
N ALA A 136 -1.55 -22.23 -8.52
CA ALA A 136 -0.81 -23.43 -8.13
C ALA A 136 -0.02 -23.21 -6.83
N VAL A 137 0.66 -22.07 -6.70
CA VAL A 137 1.40 -21.72 -5.47
C VAL A 137 0.43 -21.51 -4.30
N ALA A 138 -0.69 -20.83 -4.54
CA ALA A 138 -1.71 -20.61 -3.50
C ALA A 138 -2.29 -21.93 -2.98
N LYS A 139 -2.66 -22.85 -3.88
CA LYS A 139 -3.13 -24.21 -3.53
C LYS A 139 -2.10 -24.96 -2.69
N LYS A 140 -0.85 -24.97 -3.12
CA LYS A 140 0.25 -25.65 -2.41
C LYS A 140 0.43 -25.08 -1.00
N ARG A 141 0.39 -23.75 -0.81
CA ARG A 141 0.51 -23.13 0.51
C ARG A 141 -0.66 -23.50 1.42
N ILE A 142 -1.89 -23.50 0.90
CA ILE A 142 -3.07 -23.91 1.65
C ILE A 142 -3.00 -25.40 2.05
N GLU A 143 -2.52 -26.27 1.17
CA GLU A 143 -2.30 -27.68 1.49
C GLU A 143 -1.29 -27.89 2.63
N ILE A 144 -0.25 -27.05 2.71
CA ILE A 144 0.81 -27.15 3.73
C ILE A 144 0.39 -26.47 5.03
N ASP A 145 -0.12 -25.23 4.96
CA ASP A 145 -0.30 -24.33 6.10
C ASP A 145 -1.78 -24.26 6.55
N GLY A 146 -2.70 -24.86 5.80
CA GLY A 146 -4.14 -24.81 6.03
C GLY A 146 -4.82 -23.55 5.51
N THR A 147 -4.10 -22.41 5.51
CA THR A 147 -4.65 -21.12 5.08
C THR A 147 -3.54 -20.23 4.50
N ILE A 148 -3.95 -19.21 3.72
CA ILE A 148 -3.10 -18.06 3.42
C ILE A 148 -3.60 -16.88 4.28
N VAL A 149 -2.73 -16.32 5.12
CA VAL A 149 -3.01 -15.09 5.86
C VAL A 149 -2.23 -13.93 5.23
N MET A 150 -2.95 -12.98 4.66
CA MET A 150 -2.39 -11.78 4.04
C MET A 150 -2.79 -10.56 4.85
N THR A 151 -1.82 -9.90 5.49
CA THR A 151 -2.10 -8.73 6.32
C THR A 151 -2.05 -7.44 5.49
N LYS A 152 -3.15 -6.69 5.50
CA LYS A 152 -3.14 -5.29 5.05
C LYS A 152 -2.61 -4.42 6.19
N VAL A 153 -1.53 -3.69 5.93
CA VAL A 153 -0.88 -2.83 6.93
C VAL A 153 -1.03 -1.38 6.50
N VAL A 154 -1.77 -0.62 7.29
CA VAL A 154 -2.06 0.79 7.05
C VAL A 154 -1.39 1.64 8.12
N GLY A 155 -0.67 2.67 7.71
CA GLY A 155 -0.17 3.72 8.59
C GLY A 155 -1.14 4.90 8.62
N GLY A 156 -1.39 5.42 9.82
CA GLY A 156 -2.03 6.71 10.06
C GLY A 156 -1.00 7.67 10.66
N PHE A 157 -0.83 8.85 10.07
CA PHE A 157 0.05 9.90 10.57
C PHE A 157 -0.78 11.10 10.97
N ILE A 158 -0.55 11.61 12.19
CA ILE A 158 -1.12 12.84 12.69
C ILE A 158 0.02 13.82 12.90
N ALA A 159 -0.13 15.03 12.37
CA ALA A 159 0.86 16.07 12.54
C ALA A 159 0.20 17.37 13.00
N THR A 160 0.81 18.08 13.95
CA THR A 160 0.31 19.35 14.51
C THR A 160 1.20 20.48 14.04
N LYS A 161 0.59 21.56 13.51
CA LYS A 161 1.29 22.79 13.11
C LYS A 161 1.73 23.61 14.32
#